data_779e7292bbf66dafaee57ea98c889b89
#
_entry.id   779e7292bbf66dafaee57ea98c889b89
#
_cell.length_a   1.000
_cell.length_b   1.000
_cell.length_c   1.000
_cell.angle_alpha   90.00
_cell.angle_beta   90.00
_cell.angle_gamma   90.00
#
_symmetry.space_group_name_H-M   'P 1'
#
loop_
_entity.id
_entity.type
_entity.pdbx_description
1 polymer ?
#
loop_
_entity_poly.entity_id
_entity_poly.type
_entity_poly.pdbx_seq_one_letter_code
_entity_poly.pdbx_strand_id
1 'polypeptide(L)'
;LTREFLAIFRDVAGQPFPQDPLEQAEAAIAAVFASWNSERAIEYRRLNDLPDSIGTAVTVQRMVFGNAGGTSGAGVAFTRDPAGGDNRLYADFLFNCQGEDVVSGRFTANDATRLQTVLPEDWARLETVRGTLEAEFRDAQEFEFTVQDGELFLLQTRSGKRTPWAALRIAVDQVNEGLIAPDEALHRLDGIDLDTLERKRL
;
A
#
# COMPACT_ATOMS: atom_id res chain seq x y z
N LEU A 1 19.03 24.90 -6.45
CA LEU A 1 18.21 23.69 -6.71
C LEU A 1 16.79 24.08 -7.16
N THR A 2 15.95 24.73 -6.30
CA THR A 2 14.56 25.10 -6.65
C THR A 2 14.46 25.94 -7.92
N ARG A 3 15.32 26.96 -8.10
CA ARG A 3 15.34 27.79 -9.31
C ARG A 3 15.67 27.00 -10.57
N GLU A 4 16.55 26.04 -10.48
CA GLU A 4 16.93 25.15 -11.59
C GLU A 4 15.78 24.26 -12.00
N PHE A 5 15.07 23.66 -11.02
CA PHE A 5 13.87 22.86 -11.31
C PHE A 5 12.76 23.68 -11.96
N LEU A 6 12.51 24.91 -11.49
CA LEU A 6 11.54 25.81 -12.10
C LEU A 6 11.91 26.19 -13.54
N ALA A 7 13.21 26.38 -13.83
CA ALA A 7 13.69 26.63 -15.18
C ALA A 7 13.48 25.42 -16.09
N ILE A 8 13.88 24.22 -15.63
CA ILE A 8 13.67 22.97 -16.37
C ILE A 8 12.18 22.75 -16.66
N PHE A 9 11.33 22.94 -15.65
CA PHE A 9 9.88 22.80 -15.84
C PHE A 9 9.38 23.74 -16.93
N ARG A 10 9.75 25.04 -16.89
CA ARG A 10 9.36 26.02 -17.89
C ARG A 10 9.84 25.63 -19.29
N ASP A 11 11.07 25.13 -19.39
CA ASP A 11 11.67 24.79 -20.68
C ASP A 11 11.00 23.52 -21.28
N VAL A 12 10.56 22.59 -20.45
CA VAL A 12 9.88 21.34 -20.89
C VAL A 12 8.38 21.56 -21.11
N ALA A 13 7.70 22.23 -20.17
CA ALA A 13 6.24 22.42 -20.22
C ALA A 13 5.81 23.65 -21.04
N GLY A 14 6.74 24.51 -21.47
CA GLY A 14 6.45 25.73 -22.22
C GLY A 14 5.77 26.85 -21.42
N GLN A 15 5.60 26.65 -20.11
CA GLN A 15 4.94 27.58 -19.20
C GLN A 15 5.58 27.53 -17.80
N PRO A 16 5.48 28.60 -16.99
CA PRO A 16 6.01 28.57 -15.64
C PRO A 16 5.26 27.60 -14.77
N PHE A 17 5.95 27.03 -13.77
CA PHE A 17 5.30 26.20 -12.73
C PHE A 17 4.34 27.08 -11.91
N PRO A 18 3.07 26.70 -11.75
CA PRO A 18 2.09 27.48 -11.00
C PRO A 18 2.57 27.69 -9.55
N GLN A 19 2.37 28.91 -9.04
CA GLN A 19 2.73 29.26 -7.66
C GLN A 19 1.52 29.28 -6.73
N ASP A 20 0.31 29.33 -7.30
CA ASP A 20 -0.94 29.20 -6.54
C ASP A 20 -1.19 27.71 -6.20
N PRO A 21 -1.43 27.35 -4.93
CA PRO A 21 -1.69 25.95 -4.53
C PRO A 21 -2.93 25.34 -5.20
N LEU A 22 -3.96 26.13 -5.51
CA LEU A 22 -5.17 25.62 -6.18
C LEU A 22 -4.87 25.32 -7.64
N GLU A 23 -4.14 26.18 -8.35
CA GLU A 23 -3.69 25.91 -9.72
C GLU A 23 -2.80 24.65 -9.77
N GLN A 24 -1.94 24.44 -8.77
CA GLN A 24 -1.13 23.22 -8.67
C GLN A 24 -2.00 21.99 -8.47
N ALA A 25 -3.00 22.07 -7.60
CA ALA A 25 -3.94 20.97 -7.33
C ALA A 25 -4.76 20.64 -8.59
N GLU A 26 -5.29 21.64 -9.28
CA GLU A 26 -6.05 21.46 -10.53
C GLU A 26 -5.18 20.82 -11.62
N ALA A 27 -3.94 21.26 -11.78
CA ALA A 27 -3.01 20.68 -12.74
C ALA A 27 -2.67 19.21 -12.40
N ALA A 28 -2.48 18.90 -11.11
CA ALA A 28 -2.22 17.53 -10.65
C ALA A 28 -3.43 16.61 -10.86
N ILE A 29 -4.64 17.10 -10.56
CA ILE A 29 -5.89 16.36 -10.80
C ILE A 29 -6.06 16.09 -12.30
N ALA A 30 -5.86 17.09 -13.15
CA ALA A 30 -5.94 16.95 -14.59
C ALA A 30 -4.92 15.91 -15.12
N ALA A 31 -3.69 15.92 -14.58
CA ALA A 31 -2.67 14.95 -14.94
C ALA A 31 -3.06 13.51 -14.56
N VAL A 32 -3.68 13.30 -13.39
CA VAL A 32 -4.18 11.97 -12.99
C VAL A 32 -5.28 11.50 -13.93
N PHE A 33 -6.25 12.34 -14.28
CA PHE A 33 -7.29 11.96 -15.25
C PHE A 33 -6.71 11.68 -16.64
N ALA A 34 -5.75 12.48 -17.10
CA ALA A 34 -5.08 12.25 -18.38
C ALA A 34 -4.30 10.93 -18.41
N SER A 35 -3.71 10.52 -17.29
CA SER A 35 -2.93 9.29 -17.16
C SER A 35 -3.74 8.02 -17.47
N TRP A 36 -5.07 8.05 -17.29
CA TRP A 36 -5.98 6.97 -17.66
C TRP A 36 -5.85 6.57 -19.14
N ASN A 37 -5.57 7.53 -20.00
CA ASN A 37 -5.43 7.34 -21.44
C ASN A 37 -3.97 7.22 -21.90
N SER A 38 -3.03 7.05 -20.97
CA SER A 38 -1.64 6.73 -21.33
C SER A 38 -1.54 5.34 -21.97
N GLU A 39 -0.59 5.15 -22.88
CA GLU A 39 -0.35 3.85 -23.54
C GLU A 39 -0.17 2.72 -22.51
N ARG A 40 0.56 2.98 -21.45
CA ARG A 40 0.79 2.03 -20.34
C ARG A 40 -0.52 1.65 -19.63
N ALA A 41 -1.39 2.59 -19.34
CA ALA A 41 -2.66 2.34 -18.67
C ALA A 41 -3.65 1.57 -19.58
N ILE A 42 -3.68 1.90 -20.88
CA ILE A 42 -4.48 1.19 -21.89
C ILE A 42 -4.02 -0.27 -21.99
N GLU A 43 -2.71 -0.49 -22.11
CA GLU A 43 -2.16 -1.84 -22.21
C GLU A 43 -2.40 -2.66 -20.94
N TYR A 44 -2.26 -2.04 -19.77
CA TYR A 44 -2.59 -2.69 -18.49
C TYR A 44 -4.04 -3.15 -18.43
N ARG A 45 -4.99 -2.29 -18.81
CA ARG A 45 -6.42 -2.66 -18.85
C ARG A 45 -6.68 -3.81 -19.83
N ARG A 46 -6.07 -3.76 -21.01
CA ARG A 46 -6.18 -4.81 -22.02
C ARG A 46 -5.68 -6.17 -21.50
N LEU A 47 -4.55 -6.19 -20.81
CA LEU A 47 -3.96 -7.42 -20.24
C LEU A 47 -4.73 -7.99 -19.05
N ASN A 48 -5.51 -7.18 -18.36
CA ASN A 48 -6.27 -7.58 -17.18
C ASN A 48 -7.79 -7.60 -17.41
N ASP A 49 -8.23 -7.55 -18.68
CA ASP A 49 -9.64 -7.56 -19.07
C ASP A 49 -10.51 -6.51 -18.35
N LEU A 50 -9.92 -5.33 -18.07
CA LEU A 50 -10.61 -4.22 -17.42
C LEU A 50 -11.30 -3.33 -18.46
N PRO A 51 -12.61 -3.05 -18.33
CA PRO A 51 -13.31 -2.20 -19.28
C PRO A 51 -12.90 -0.73 -19.15
N ASP A 52 -12.81 -0.04 -20.30
CA ASP A 52 -12.47 1.39 -20.35
C ASP A 52 -13.53 2.28 -19.67
N SER A 53 -14.74 1.76 -19.48
CA SER A 53 -15.86 2.48 -18.83
C SER A 53 -15.70 2.67 -17.33
N ILE A 54 -14.77 1.97 -16.66
CA ILE A 54 -14.53 2.13 -15.22
C ILE A 54 -14.09 3.55 -14.90
N GLY A 55 -13.19 4.12 -15.71
CA GLY A 55 -12.59 5.42 -15.44
C GLY A 55 -11.60 5.40 -14.27
N THR A 56 -11.23 6.59 -13.82
CA THR A 56 -10.34 6.77 -12.65
C THR A 56 -10.89 7.87 -11.74
N ALA A 57 -10.39 7.92 -10.53
CA ALA A 57 -10.74 8.91 -9.53
C ALA A 57 -9.48 9.53 -8.92
N VAL A 58 -9.64 10.69 -8.31
CA VAL A 58 -8.55 11.40 -7.62
C VAL A 58 -8.97 11.63 -6.17
N THR A 59 -8.11 11.27 -5.24
CA THR A 59 -8.25 11.62 -3.83
C THR A 59 -7.23 12.68 -3.49
N VAL A 60 -7.70 13.83 -2.99
CA VAL A 60 -6.84 14.90 -2.45
C VAL A 60 -6.82 14.77 -0.94
N GLN A 61 -5.66 14.46 -0.39
CA GLN A 61 -5.50 14.30 1.06
C GLN A 61 -4.36 15.15 1.61
N ARG A 62 -4.42 15.46 2.90
CA ARG A 62 -3.35 16.15 3.60
C ARG A 62 -2.06 15.35 3.52
N MET A 63 -0.97 16.02 3.16
CA MET A 63 0.37 15.43 3.24
C MET A 63 0.79 15.23 4.70
N VAL A 64 1.34 14.06 5.01
CA VAL A 64 1.97 13.73 6.29
C VAL A 64 3.44 13.40 6.09
N PHE A 65 4.27 13.68 7.09
CA PHE A 65 5.72 13.68 6.94
C PHE A 65 6.37 12.64 7.88
N GLY A 66 6.71 11.49 7.32
CA GLY A 66 7.46 10.46 8.04
C GLY A 66 8.91 10.84 8.34
N ASN A 67 9.41 11.93 7.75
CA ASN A 67 10.75 12.47 7.98
C ASN A 67 10.76 13.70 8.90
N ALA A 68 9.78 13.83 9.80
CA ALA A 68 9.67 14.94 10.73
C ALA A 68 10.54 14.78 12.01
N GLY A 69 11.24 13.66 12.16
CA GLY A 69 12.14 13.44 13.32
C GLY A 69 12.16 12.00 13.82
N GLY A 70 12.73 11.78 14.98
CA GLY A 70 13.02 10.45 15.52
C GLY A 70 11.80 9.61 15.92
N THR A 71 10.63 10.23 16.12
CA THR A 71 9.34 9.60 16.39
C THR A 71 8.43 9.57 15.17
N SER A 72 9.01 9.81 13.98
CA SER A 72 8.33 9.80 12.71
C SER A 72 8.90 8.69 11.83
N GLY A 73 8.12 8.25 10.85
CA GLY A 73 8.53 7.21 9.90
C GLY A 73 7.42 6.87 8.93
N ALA A 74 7.74 6.02 7.97
CA ALA A 74 6.76 5.49 7.02
C ALA A 74 6.89 3.97 6.93
N GLY A 75 5.80 3.30 6.61
CA GLY A 75 5.77 1.85 6.52
C GLY A 75 4.68 1.29 5.61
N VAL A 76 4.86 0.03 5.30
CA VAL A 76 3.87 -0.82 4.65
C VAL A 76 3.61 -1.99 5.59
N ALA A 77 2.36 -2.35 5.77
CA ALA A 77 1.99 -3.47 6.60
C ALA A 77 1.00 -4.40 5.89
N PHE A 78 1.00 -5.65 6.32
CA PHE A 78 0.07 -6.68 5.88
C PHE A 78 -0.67 -7.20 7.11
N THR A 79 -1.96 -7.39 6.96
CA THR A 79 -2.78 -7.93 8.05
C THR A 79 -2.42 -9.38 8.39
N ARG A 80 -1.81 -10.10 7.44
CA ARG A 80 -1.22 -11.45 7.61
C ARG A 80 0.12 -11.54 6.90
N ASP A 81 0.97 -12.44 7.34
CA ASP A 81 2.26 -12.67 6.69
C ASP A 81 2.07 -13.03 5.21
N PRO A 82 2.53 -12.21 4.25
CA PRO A 82 2.29 -12.44 2.83
C PRO A 82 3.05 -13.63 2.25
N ALA A 83 4.07 -14.11 2.94
CA ALA A 83 4.89 -15.24 2.51
C ALA A 83 4.37 -16.57 3.08
N GLY A 84 4.09 -16.61 4.38
CA GLY A 84 3.71 -17.82 5.12
C GLY A 84 2.22 -17.93 5.42
N GLY A 85 1.46 -16.86 5.36
CA GLY A 85 0.03 -16.80 5.69
C GLY A 85 -0.26 -16.75 7.18
N ASP A 86 0.75 -16.59 8.04
CA ASP A 86 0.55 -16.52 9.50
C ASP A 86 -0.40 -15.37 9.87
N ASN A 87 -1.34 -15.66 10.79
CA ASN A 87 -2.29 -14.68 11.31
C ASN A 87 -1.58 -13.74 12.31
N ARG A 88 -0.74 -12.86 11.79
CA ARG A 88 0.00 -11.84 12.54
C ARG A 88 0.23 -10.61 11.67
N LEU A 89 0.29 -9.46 12.31
CA LEU A 89 0.71 -8.22 11.64
C LEU A 89 2.14 -8.40 11.12
N TYR A 90 2.33 -8.18 9.83
CA TYR A 90 3.65 -8.09 9.21
C TYR A 90 3.85 -6.64 8.77
N ALA A 91 4.93 -6.01 9.18
CA ALA A 91 5.18 -4.61 8.85
C ALA A 91 6.65 -4.38 8.52
N ASP A 92 6.86 -3.61 7.46
CA ASP A 92 8.13 -3.00 7.12
C ASP A 92 8.03 -1.51 7.44
N PHE A 93 8.94 -1.00 8.27
CA PHE A 93 8.92 0.38 8.74
C PHE A 93 10.33 0.98 8.73
N LEU A 94 10.42 2.24 8.35
CA LEU A 94 11.66 3.01 8.41
C LEU A 94 11.41 4.31 9.19
N PHE A 95 12.25 4.56 10.18
CA PHE A 95 12.23 5.81 10.93
C PHE A 95 12.79 6.96 10.10
N ASN A 96 12.23 8.14 10.30
CA ASN A 96 12.67 9.42 9.73
C ASN A 96 12.83 9.36 8.19
N CYS A 97 11.86 8.77 7.50
CA CYS A 97 11.83 8.63 6.04
C CYS A 97 10.45 8.93 5.46
N GLN A 98 10.37 9.08 4.15
CA GLN A 98 9.11 9.13 3.40
C GLN A 98 8.76 7.77 2.81
N GLY A 99 7.49 7.59 2.41
CA GLY A 99 7.01 6.32 1.86
C GLY A 99 7.80 5.80 0.66
N GLU A 100 8.31 6.71 -0.20
CA GLU A 100 9.16 6.34 -1.34
C GLU A 100 10.43 5.59 -0.93
N ASP A 101 10.99 5.88 0.23
CA ASP A 101 12.19 5.23 0.74
C ASP A 101 11.91 3.77 1.10
N VAL A 102 10.70 3.48 1.62
CA VAL A 102 10.27 2.13 1.98
C VAL A 102 10.07 1.27 0.73
N VAL A 103 9.33 1.78 -0.26
CA VAL A 103 8.96 1.01 -1.46
C VAL A 103 10.08 0.94 -2.50
N SER A 104 11.09 1.80 -2.43
CA SER A 104 12.21 1.80 -3.39
C SER A 104 13.19 0.65 -3.22
N GLY A 105 13.13 -0.10 -2.11
CA GLY A 105 14.06 -1.17 -1.78
C GLY A 105 15.50 -0.69 -1.50
N ARG A 106 15.71 0.62 -1.35
CA ARG A 106 17.04 1.20 -1.06
C ARG A 106 17.50 0.92 0.37
N PHE A 107 16.56 0.61 1.24
CA PHE A 107 16.81 0.30 2.64
C PHE A 107 16.22 -1.06 2.96
N THR A 108 16.92 -1.81 3.79
CA THR A 108 16.37 -3.07 4.32
C THR A 108 15.32 -2.66 5.36
N ALA A 109 14.06 -2.66 4.94
CA ALA A 109 12.95 -2.53 5.86
C ALA A 109 12.91 -3.82 6.69
N ASN A 110 13.00 -3.73 7.97
CA ASN A 110 12.67 -4.80 8.93
C ASN A 110 12.76 -4.27 10.36
N ASP A 111 12.07 -3.16 10.62
CA ASP A 111 12.14 -2.54 11.95
C ASP A 111 10.80 -2.66 12.70
N ALA A 112 10.00 -3.71 12.37
CA ALA A 112 8.76 -3.98 13.13
C ALA A 112 9.02 -4.13 14.63
N THR A 113 10.11 -4.82 15.00
CA THR A 113 10.51 -4.98 16.40
C THR A 113 10.88 -3.63 17.04
N ARG A 114 11.57 -2.78 16.29
CA ARG A 114 11.94 -1.45 16.76
C ARG A 114 10.72 -0.53 16.82
N LEU A 115 9.82 -0.58 15.82
CA LEU A 115 8.56 0.14 15.85
C LEU A 115 7.77 -0.23 17.10
N GLN A 116 7.59 -1.52 17.38
CA GLN A 116 6.92 -2.01 18.58
C GLN A 116 7.56 -1.53 19.88
N THR A 117 8.90 -1.41 19.90
CA THR A 117 9.65 -0.99 21.09
C THR A 117 9.62 0.53 21.29
N VAL A 118 9.76 1.31 20.20
CA VAL A 118 9.90 2.78 20.25
C VAL A 118 8.53 3.47 20.26
N LEU A 119 7.56 2.92 19.53
CA LEU A 119 6.21 3.46 19.36
C LEU A 119 5.14 2.39 19.69
N PRO A 120 5.08 1.90 20.95
CA PRO A 120 4.20 0.80 21.33
C PRO A 120 2.71 1.14 21.18
N GLU A 121 2.32 2.39 21.37
CA GLU A 121 0.94 2.82 21.19
C GLU A 121 0.52 2.78 19.70
N ASP A 122 1.41 3.20 18.81
CA ASP A 122 1.14 3.13 17.36
C ASP A 122 1.13 1.69 16.88
N TRP A 123 1.99 0.82 17.43
CA TRP A 123 1.91 -0.62 17.16
C TRP A 123 0.56 -1.20 17.58
N ALA A 124 0.06 -0.87 18.77
CA ALA A 124 -1.26 -1.32 19.21
C ALA A 124 -2.41 -0.78 18.32
N ARG A 125 -2.28 0.43 17.81
CA ARG A 125 -3.22 1.00 16.83
C ARG A 125 -3.16 0.25 15.50
N LEU A 126 -1.98 -0.12 15.01
CA LEU A 126 -1.82 -0.93 13.79
C LEU A 126 -2.46 -2.31 13.93
N GLU A 127 -2.37 -2.96 15.10
CA GLU A 127 -3.09 -4.22 15.38
C GLU A 127 -4.62 -4.02 15.36
N THR A 128 -5.10 -2.89 15.85
CA THR A 128 -6.54 -2.55 15.77
C THR A 128 -6.98 -2.33 14.33
N VAL A 129 -6.19 -1.58 13.57
CA VAL A 129 -6.43 -1.34 12.13
C VAL A 129 -6.45 -2.65 11.36
N ARG A 130 -5.51 -3.55 11.62
CA ARG A 130 -5.44 -4.87 11.05
C ARG A 130 -6.76 -5.63 11.18
N GLY A 131 -7.30 -5.70 12.40
CA GLY A 131 -8.58 -6.37 12.65
C GLY A 131 -9.75 -5.69 11.95
N THR A 132 -9.77 -4.37 11.92
CA THR A 132 -10.81 -3.58 11.25
C THR A 132 -10.79 -3.81 9.73
N LEU A 133 -9.61 -3.78 9.11
CA LEU A 133 -9.46 -3.98 7.67
C LEU A 133 -9.88 -5.41 7.25
N GLU A 134 -9.45 -6.43 7.98
CA GLU A 134 -9.87 -7.80 7.67
C GLU A 134 -11.38 -8.01 7.84
N ALA A 135 -11.99 -7.44 8.87
CA ALA A 135 -13.43 -7.53 9.08
C ALA A 135 -14.22 -6.84 7.96
N GLU A 136 -13.79 -5.65 7.54
CA GLU A 136 -14.46 -4.86 6.51
C GLU A 136 -14.32 -5.47 5.12
N PHE A 137 -13.08 -5.82 4.73
CA PHE A 137 -12.80 -6.36 3.40
C PHE A 137 -12.94 -7.90 3.33
N ARG A 138 -13.08 -8.56 4.47
CA ARG A 138 -13.17 -10.02 4.60
C ARG A 138 -12.00 -10.77 3.95
N ASP A 139 -10.88 -10.09 3.74
CA ASP A 139 -9.66 -10.64 3.14
C ASP A 139 -8.42 -9.97 3.74
N ALA A 140 -7.27 -10.64 3.58
CA ALA A 140 -5.98 -10.08 3.97
C ALA A 140 -5.67 -8.81 3.18
N GLN A 141 -5.30 -7.76 3.89
CA GLN A 141 -5.05 -6.45 3.34
C GLN A 141 -3.58 -6.06 3.47
N GLU A 142 -3.08 -5.34 2.48
CA GLU A 142 -1.86 -4.56 2.53
C GLU A 142 -2.24 -3.10 2.72
N PHE A 143 -1.57 -2.39 3.63
CA PHE A 143 -1.87 -0.97 3.86
C PHE A 143 -0.61 -0.16 4.11
N GLU A 144 -0.64 1.07 3.64
CA GLU A 144 0.44 2.04 3.82
C GLU A 144 0.10 2.98 4.98
N PHE A 145 1.11 3.29 5.79
CA PHE A 145 0.95 4.17 6.93
C PHE A 145 2.17 5.07 7.14
N THR A 146 1.94 6.18 7.79
CA THR A 146 2.98 7.11 8.23
C THR A 146 2.75 7.46 9.68
N VAL A 147 3.81 7.52 10.45
CA VAL A 147 3.81 8.12 11.79
C VAL A 147 4.48 9.48 11.67
N GLN A 148 3.80 10.53 12.07
CA GLN A 148 4.35 11.88 12.15
C GLN A 148 4.28 12.37 13.60
N ASP A 149 5.43 12.62 14.22
CA ASP A 149 5.52 13.11 15.60
C ASP A 149 4.75 12.25 16.62
N GLY A 150 4.75 10.89 16.42
CA GLY A 150 4.02 9.96 17.28
C GLY A 150 2.52 9.87 16.99
N GLU A 151 2.04 10.41 15.89
CA GLU A 151 0.65 10.26 15.44
C GLU A 151 0.60 9.37 14.19
N LEU A 152 -0.21 8.29 14.24
CA LEU A 152 -0.39 7.32 13.16
C LEU A 152 -1.43 7.80 12.14
N PHE A 153 -1.07 7.75 10.86
CA PHE A 153 -1.93 8.04 9.73
C PHE A 153 -1.95 6.86 8.77
N LEU A 154 -3.15 6.37 8.43
CA LEU A 154 -3.34 5.43 7.34
C LEU A 154 -3.45 6.20 6.03
N LEU A 155 -2.75 5.75 5.00
CA LEU A 155 -2.71 6.42 3.71
C LEU A 155 -3.58 5.71 2.68
N GLN A 156 -3.46 4.39 2.56
CA GLN A 156 -4.26 3.57 1.66
C GLN A 156 -4.27 2.12 2.11
N THR A 157 -5.23 1.35 1.58
CA THR A 157 -5.28 -0.11 1.71
C THR A 157 -5.59 -0.75 0.36
N ARG A 158 -5.18 -1.98 0.19
CA ARG A 158 -5.48 -2.81 -0.99
C ARG A 158 -5.46 -4.30 -0.62
N SER A 159 -6.01 -5.15 -1.47
CA SER A 159 -5.87 -6.59 -1.31
C SER A 159 -4.41 -6.99 -1.24
N GLY A 160 -4.03 -7.69 -0.19
CA GLY A 160 -2.64 -8.07 0.08
C GLY A 160 -2.12 -9.05 -0.97
N LYS A 161 -1.04 -8.67 -1.69
CA LYS A 161 -0.30 -9.60 -2.54
C LYS A 161 0.35 -10.65 -1.66
N ARG A 162 0.25 -11.91 -2.06
CA ARG A 162 0.69 -13.06 -1.26
C ARG A 162 1.15 -14.22 -2.13
N THR A 163 1.97 -15.07 -1.58
CA THR A 163 2.38 -16.31 -2.25
C THR A 163 1.18 -17.26 -2.38
N PRO A 164 1.19 -18.22 -3.33
CA PRO A 164 0.15 -19.25 -3.41
C PRO A 164 -0.01 -20.05 -2.12
N TRP A 165 1.09 -20.35 -1.41
CA TRP A 165 1.06 -20.99 -0.11
C TRP A 165 0.33 -20.15 0.95
N ALA A 166 0.67 -18.86 1.06
CA ALA A 166 0.00 -17.95 1.98
C ALA A 166 -1.48 -17.79 1.64
N ALA A 167 -1.85 -17.74 0.35
CA ALA A 167 -3.24 -17.66 -0.09
C ALA A 167 -4.04 -18.86 0.38
N LEU A 168 -3.52 -20.09 0.22
CA LEU A 168 -4.16 -21.30 0.70
C LEU A 168 -4.36 -21.27 2.23
N ARG A 169 -3.30 -20.96 2.96
CA ARG A 169 -3.36 -20.95 4.43
C ARG A 169 -4.31 -19.88 4.95
N ILE A 170 -4.25 -18.66 4.40
CA ILE A 170 -5.15 -17.55 4.77
C ILE A 170 -6.61 -17.95 4.51
N ALA A 171 -6.92 -18.54 3.36
CA ALA A 171 -8.28 -18.96 3.04
C ALA A 171 -8.81 -19.98 4.04
N VAL A 172 -8.01 -20.99 4.41
CA VAL A 172 -8.37 -21.99 5.42
C VAL A 172 -8.56 -21.35 6.80
N ASP A 173 -7.65 -20.49 7.22
CA ASP A 173 -7.72 -19.84 8.53
C ASP A 173 -8.95 -18.92 8.61
N GLN A 174 -9.26 -18.14 7.56
CA GLN A 174 -10.42 -17.25 7.51
C GLN A 174 -11.75 -18.02 7.54
N VAL A 175 -11.82 -19.22 6.97
CA VAL A 175 -13.01 -20.12 7.14
C VAL A 175 -13.12 -20.57 8.58
N ASN A 176 -12.04 -21.03 9.20
CA ASN A 176 -12.04 -21.49 10.58
C ASN A 176 -12.38 -20.37 11.58
N GLU A 177 -12.01 -19.15 11.28
CA GLU A 177 -12.33 -17.94 12.04
C GLU A 177 -13.77 -17.45 11.79
N GLY A 178 -14.47 -18.02 10.81
CA GLY A 178 -15.84 -17.62 10.45
C GLY A 178 -15.91 -16.29 9.67
N LEU A 179 -14.78 -15.81 9.15
CA LEU A 179 -14.71 -14.56 8.39
C LEU A 179 -15.31 -14.73 6.98
N ILE A 180 -15.07 -15.89 6.36
CA ILE A 180 -15.60 -16.22 5.02
C ILE A 180 -16.24 -17.61 5.02
N ALA A 181 -17.11 -17.85 4.04
CA ALA A 181 -17.70 -19.18 3.81
C ALA A 181 -16.72 -20.10 3.05
N PRO A 182 -16.82 -21.44 3.18
CA PRO A 182 -15.99 -22.39 2.45
C PRO A 182 -16.03 -22.20 0.92
N ASP A 183 -17.20 -21.91 0.36
CA ASP A 183 -17.36 -21.69 -1.08
C ASP A 183 -16.61 -20.44 -1.55
N GLU A 184 -16.61 -19.38 -0.73
CA GLU A 184 -15.83 -18.17 -1.00
C GLU A 184 -14.32 -18.44 -0.95
N ALA A 185 -13.87 -19.27 0.00
CA ALA A 185 -12.47 -19.67 0.10
C ALA A 185 -12.02 -20.44 -1.16
N LEU A 186 -12.84 -21.38 -1.65
CA LEU A 186 -12.57 -22.10 -2.89
C LEU A 186 -12.49 -21.16 -4.10
N HIS A 187 -13.41 -20.22 -4.20
CA HIS A 187 -13.41 -19.23 -5.30
C HIS A 187 -12.15 -18.34 -5.29
N ARG A 188 -11.65 -17.98 -4.11
CA ARG A 188 -10.41 -17.17 -3.99
C ARG A 188 -9.15 -17.94 -4.36
N LEU A 189 -9.20 -19.26 -4.33
CA LEU A 189 -8.11 -20.14 -4.73
C LEU A 189 -8.20 -20.57 -6.20
N ASP A 190 -9.24 -20.12 -6.91
CA ASP A 190 -9.41 -20.40 -8.34
C ASP A 190 -8.19 -19.87 -9.13
N GLY A 191 -7.63 -20.72 -9.99
CA GLY A 191 -6.42 -20.40 -10.76
C GLY A 191 -5.09 -20.55 -10.01
N ILE A 192 -5.10 -20.94 -8.73
CA ILE A 192 -3.89 -21.33 -8.02
C ILE A 192 -3.63 -22.82 -8.28
N ASP A 193 -2.50 -23.12 -8.91
CA ASP A 193 -2.04 -24.50 -9.09
C ASP A 193 -1.53 -25.04 -7.75
N LEU A 194 -2.40 -25.82 -7.07
CA LEU A 194 -2.11 -26.41 -5.78
C LEU A 194 -1.04 -27.51 -5.86
N ASP A 195 -0.83 -28.13 -7.01
CA ASP A 195 0.17 -29.18 -7.21
C ASP A 195 1.60 -28.62 -7.21
N THR A 196 1.74 -27.31 -7.50
CA THR A 196 3.01 -26.61 -7.46
C THR A 196 3.38 -26.06 -6.09
N LEU A 197 2.53 -26.23 -5.07
CA LEU A 197 2.78 -25.79 -3.72
C LEU A 197 3.84 -26.65 -3.03
N GLU A 198 5.10 -26.41 -3.37
CA GLU A 198 6.20 -26.99 -2.64
C GLU A 198 6.27 -26.41 -1.21
N ARG A 199 6.08 -27.29 -0.24
CA ARG A 199 6.30 -26.96 1.16
C ARG A 199 7.80 -26.85 1.39
N LYS A 200 8.39 -25.67 1.27
CA LYS A 200 9.74 -25.43 1.79
C LYS A 200 9.67 -25.62 3.31
N ARG A 201 10.11 -26.80 3.77
CA ARG A 201 10.47 -26.96 5.17
C ARG A 201 11.79 -26.20 5.38
N LEU A 202 11.72 -25.11 6.14
CA LEU A 202 12.88 -24.50 6.77
C LEU A 202 13.33 -25.37 7.94
#